data_ced374418a2fe24a9c96d75b40bfff4d
#
_entry.id   ced374418a2fe24a9c96d75b40bfff4d
#
_cell.length_a   1.000
_cell.length_b   1.000
_cell.length_c   1.000
_cell.angle_alpha   90.00
_cell.angle_beta   90.00
_cell.angle_gamma   90.00
#
_symmetry.space_group_name_H-M   'P 1'
#
loop_
_entity.id
_entity.type
_entity.pdbx_description
1 polymer ?
#
loop_
_entity_poly.entity_id
_entity_poly.type
_entity_poly.pdbx_seq_one_letter_code
_entity_poly.pdbx_strand_id
1 'polypeptide(L)'
;MVEFTAFPSVYDNKTHRKFSFKDWDSFKAALFNMSKKPGYKPRKGEKSNRKASPLITPAIYDEGTTRANANVIKWAGWCALDVDEYDVPFKEAVKQFSDYSYVCYSTA
;
A
#
# COMPACT_ATOMS: atom_id res chain seq x y z
N MET A 1 -9.76 -0.87 14.46
CA MET A 1 -8.43 -0.28 14.21
C MET A 1 -7.84 -0.88 12.94
N VAL A 2 -7.30 -0.05 12.08
CA VAL A 2 -6.66 -0.47 10.83
C VAL A 2 -5.15 -0.22 10.94
N GLU A 3 -4.34 -1.22 10.61
CA GLU A 3 -2.89 -1.12 10.72
C GLU A 3 -2.22 -1.47 9.40
N PHE A 4 -1.03 -0.94 9.19
CA PHE A 4 -0.14 -1.41 8.12
C PHE A 4 1.33 -1.22 8.52
N THR A 5 2.20 -1.97 7.87
CA THR A 5 3.64 -1.76 7.96
C THR A 5 4.10 -1.03 6.70
N ALA A 6 4.97 -0.04 6.85
CA ALA A 6 5.56 0.69 5.74
C ALA A 6 7.08 0.54 5.71
N PHE A 7 7.60 0.48 4.50
CA PHE A 7 9.04 0.49 4.20
C PHE A 7 9.35 1.68 3.31
N PRO A 8 10.55 2.29 3.40
CA PRO A 8 10.92 3.42 2.56
C PRO A 8 10.92 3.11 1.06
N SER A 9 11.21 1.87 0.69
CA SER A 9 11.12 1.41 -0.69
C SER A 9 10.95 -0.11 -0.75
N VAL A 10 10.61 -0.63 -1.92
CA VAL A 10 10.51 -2.07 -2.17
C VAL A 10 11.84 -2.81 -1.99
N TYR A 11 12.95 -2.09 -2.07
CA TYR A 11 14.30 -2.67 -1.90
C TYR A 11 14.81 -2.67 -0.45
N ASP A 12 14.15 -1.91 0.44
CA ASP A 12 14.47 -1.89 1.86
C ASP A 12 13.58 -2.91 2.58
N ASN A 13 14.19 -3.95 3.13
CA ASN A 13 13.47 -4.99 3.88
C ASN A 13 13.74 -4.93 5.38
N LYS A 14 14.45 -3.92 5.87
CA LYS A 14 14.87 -3.81 7.26
C LYS A 14 14.22 -2.65 8.01
N THR A 15 14.18 -1.48 7.39
CA THR A 15 13.68 -0.26 8.02
C THR A 15 12.16 -0.17 7.86
N HIS A 16 11.43 -0.72 8.82
CA HIS A 16 9.98 -0.70 8.76
C HIS A 16 9.37 0.05 9.93
N ARG A 17 8.18 0.58 9.70
CA ARG A 17 7.36 1.27 10.68
C ARG A 17 5.93 0.75 10.64
N LYS A 18 5.36 0.52 11.81
CA LYS A 18 3.95 0.20 11.94
C LYS A 18 3.14 1.48 12.13
N PHE A 19 2.04 1.60 11.39
CA PHE A 19 1.07 2.68 11.53
C PHE A 19 -0.28 2.10 11.91
N SER A 20 -0.98 2.78 12.81
CA SER A 20 -2.30 2.37 13.29
C SER A 20 -3.27 3.52 13.13
N PHE A 21 -4.50 3.21 12.68
CA PHE A 21 -5.58 4.16 12.47
C PHE A 21 -6.81 3.67 13.21
N LYS A 22 -7.58 4.58 13.79
CA LYS A 22 -8.77 4.23 14.57
C LYS A 22 -9.86 3.56 13.72
N ASP A 23 -9.98 3.94 12.44
CA ASP A 23 -11.00 3.45 11.53
C ASP A 23 -10.51 3.46 10.07
N TRP A 24 -11.36 2.92 9.19
CA TRP A 24 -11.07 2.85 7.76
C TRP A 24 -10.96 4.22 7.11
N ASP A 25 -11.80 5.19 7.51
CA ASP A 25 -11.79 6.53 6.93
C ASP A 25 -10.48 7.27 7.24
N SER A 26 -9.95 7.13 8.44
CA SER A 26 -8.65 7.68 8.83
C SER A 26 -7.51 7.05 8.01
N PHE A 27 -7.57 5.74 7.77
CA PHE A 27 -6.63 5.03 6.91
C PHE A 27 -6.67 5.53 5.46
N LYS A 28 -7.87 5.70 4.89
CA LYS A 28 -8.05 6.25 3.54
C LYS A 28 -7.47 7.66 3.43
N ALA A 29 -7.74 8.51 4.43
CA ALA A 29 -7.21 9.88 4.47
C ALA A 29 -5.67 9.90 4.49
N ALA A 30 -5.05 9.00 5.24
CA ALA A 30 -3.60 8.87 5.28
C ALA A 30 -3.03 8.45 3.92
N LEU A 31 -3.65 7.48 3.24
CA LEU A 31 -3.23 7.07 1.90
C LEU A 31 -3.36 8.23 0.89
N PHE A 32 -4.46 8.97 0.96
CA PHE A 32 -4.67 10.12 0.11
C PHE A 32 -3.60 11.20 0.32
N ASN A 33 -3.25 11.49 1.58
CA ASN A 33 -2.19 12.43 1.91
C ASN A 33 -0.81 11.95 1.45
N MET A 34 -0.54 10.65 1.55
CA MET A 34 0.69 10.07 1.01
C MET A 34 0.79 10.25 -0.50
N SER A 35 -0.32 10.13 -1.23
CA SER A 35 -0.35 10.31 -2.68
C SER A 35 -0.01 11.73 -3.14
N LYS A 36 -0.18 12.72 -2.25
CA LYS A 36 0.13 14.13 -2.53
C LYS A 36 1.59 14.51 -2.27
N LYS A 37 2.35 13.68 -1.56
CA LYS A 37 3.73 13.98 -1.25
C LYS A 37 4.57 14.02 -2.53
N PRO A 38 5.55 14.92 -2.63
CA PRO A 38 6.50 14.90 -3.72
C PRO A 38 7.20 13.54 -3.77
N GLY A 39 7.10 12.88 -4.88
CA GLY A 39 7.74 11.62 -5.14
C GLY A 39 8.18 11.56 -6.58
N TYR A 40 8.82 10.48 -6.95
CA TYR A 40 9.18 10.28 -8.33
C TYR A 40 7.90 10.10 -9.17
N LYS A 41 7.71 11.01 -10.12
CA LYS A 41 6.66 10.90 -11.14
C LYS A 41 7.35 10.64 -12.48
N PRO A 42 7.22 9.43 -13.03
CA PRO A 42 7.82 9.15 -14.33
C PRO A 42 7.19 10.03 -15.39
N ARG A 43 8.02 10.55 -16.30
CA ARG A 43 7.55 11.20 -17.52
C ARG A 43 7.04 10.15 -18.48
N LYS A 44 6.23 10.59 -19.45
CA LYS A 44 5.75 9.68 -20.51
C LYS A 44 6.93 8.96 -21.16
N GLY A 45 6.90 7.62 -21.16
CA GLY A 45 7.95 6.79 -21.72
C GLY A 45 9.09 6.41 -20.77
N GLU A 46 9.15 6.99 -19.56
CA GLU A 46 10.13 6.59 -18.55
C GLU A 46 9.59 5.44 -17.69
N LYS A 47 10.49 4.56 -17.23
CA LYS A 47 10.15 3.55 -16.23
C LYS A 47 9.99 4.20 -14.86
N SER A 48 9.03 3.72 -14.07
CA SER A 48 8.87 4.18 -12.70
C SER A 48 10.10 3.87 -11.86
N ASN A 49 10.46 4.80 -10.97
CA ASN A 49 11.58 4.58 -10.04
C ASN A 49 11.05 4.00 -8.72
N ARG A 50 11.06 2.67 -8.61
CA ARG A 50 10.58 1.97 -7.43
C ARG A 50 11.36 2.30 -6.15
N LYS A 51 12.60 2.77 -6.27
CA LYS A 51 13.40 3.19 -5.12
C LYS A 51 12.82 4.41 -4.41
N ALA A 52 12.09 5.25 -5.12
CA ALA A 52 11.47 6.46 -4.58
C ALA A 52 10.05 6.23 -4.06
N SER A 53 9.50 5.02 -4.20
CA SER A 53 8.13 4.71 -3.82
C SER A 53 8.11 3.89 -2.54
N PRO A 54 7.37 4.33 -1.50
CA PRO A 54 7.22 3.54 -0.29
C PRO A 54 6.42 2.26 -0.56
N LEU A 55 6.69 1.24 0.23
CA LEU A 55 5.94 -0.01 0.23
C LEU A 55 5.07 -0.07 1.48
N ILE A 56 3.79 -0.39 1.33
CA ILE A 56 2.91 -0.69 2.45
C ILE A 56 2.43 -2.13 2.35
N THR A 57 2.22 -2.76 3.49
CA THR A 57 1.75 -4.15 3.56
C THR A 57 0.84 -4.35 4.77
N PRO A 58 -0.20 -5.20 4.64
CA PRO A 58 -1.04 -5.59 5.78
C PRO A 58 -0.37 -6.55 6.76
N ALA A 59 0.81 -7.07 6.44
CA ALA A 59 1.57 -7.92 7.34
C ALA A 59 2.22 -7.08 8.45
N ILE A 60 2.08 -7.52 9.70
CA ILE A 60 2.74 -6.92 10.86
C ILE A 60 3.90 -7.81 11.27
N TYR A 61 5.09 -7.23 11.31
CA TYR A 61 6.33 -7.94 11.60
C TYR A 61 6.73 -7.78 13.06
N ASP A 62 7.43 -8.77 13.59
CA ASP A 62 8.04 -8.68 14.89
C ASP A 62 9.07 -7.54 14.91
N GLU A 63 9.15 -6.85 16.05
CA GLU A 63 10.00 -5.67 16.21
C GLU A 63 11.48 -6.03 15.98
N GLY A 64 12.20 -5.19 15.23
CA GLY A 64 13.62 -5.38 14.95
C GLY A 64 13.93 -6.47 13.93
N THR A 65 12.93 -7.05 13.27
CA THR A 65 13.13 -8.10 12.26
C THR A 65 13.06 -7.58 10.82
N THR A 66 13.33 -8.45 9.87
CA THR A 66 13.27 -8.12 8.44
C THR A 66 11.92 -8.50 7.83
N ARG A 67 11.65 -7.99 6.62
CA ARG A 67 10.47 -8.34 5.84
C ARG A 67 10.61 -9.76 5.27
N ALA A 68 10.27 -10.74 6.09
CA ALA A 68 10.24 -12.15 5.71
C ALA A 68 9.01 -12.80 6.31
N ASN A 69 8.45 -13.81 5.64
CA ASN A 69 7.23 -14.48 6.09
C ASN A 69 7.36 -15.04 7.51
N ALA A 70 8.54 -15.55 7.85
CA ALA A 70 8.82 -16.09 9.20
C ALA A 70 8.72 -15.03 10.31
N ASN A 71 8.82 -13.76 9.99
CA ASN A 71 8.81 -12.65 10.94
C ASN A 71 7.42 -12.00 11.08
N VAL A 72 6.41 -12.47 10.36
CA VAL A 72 5.05 -11.96 10.45
C VAL A 72 4.41 -12.49 11.73
N ILE A 73 3.97 -11.58 12.60
CA ILE A 73 3.32 -11.96 13.86
C ILE A 73 1.80 -11.89 13.79
N LYS A 74 1.25 -11.08 12.87
CA LYS A 74 -0.19 -11.04 12.62
C LYS A 74 -0.49 -10.41 11.27
N TRP A 75 -1.71 -10.60 10.81
CA TRP A 75 -2.27 -9.95 9.64
C TRP A 75 -3.20 -8.81 10.06
N ALA A 76 -3.13 -7.68 9.39
CA ALA A 76 -3.82 -6.46 9.83
C ALA A 76 -5.33 -6.41 9.49
N GLY A 77 -5.87 -7.47 8.89
CA GLY A 77 -7.31 -7.58 8.63
C GLY A 77 -7.80 -6.96 7.32
N TRP A 78 -6.91 -6.53 6.46
CA TRP A 78 -7.22 -6.06 5.11
C TRP A 78 -6.27 -6.70 4.11
N CYS A 79 -6.59 -6.61 2.81
CA CYS A 79 -5.73 -7.13 1.77
C CYS A 79 -5.57 -6.09 0.66
N ALA A 80 -4.47 -6.19 -0.06
CA ALA A 80 -4.24 -5.45 -1.29
C ALA A 80 -4.42 -6.37 -2.48
N LEU A 81 -5.18 -5.92 -3.48
CA LEU A 81 -5.34 -6.60 -4.74
C LEU A 81 -4.62 -5.81 -5.82
N ASP A 82 -3.70 -6.45 -6.52
CA ASP A 82 -2.99 -5.88 -7.65
C ASP A 82 -3.68 -6.36 -8.93
N VAL A 83 -4.17 -5.41 -9.73
CA VAL A 83 -4.88 -5.72 -10.97
C VAL A 83 -4.03 -5.23 -12.13
N ASP A 84 -3.42 -6.19 -12.84
CA ASP A 84 -2.62 -5.96 -14.01
C ASP A 84 -3.41 -6.33 -15.28
N GLU A 85 -3.08 -5.65 -16.39
CA GLU A 85 -3.53 -6.01 -17.73
C GLU A 85 -5.05 -6.16 -17.88
N TYR A 86 -5.83 -5.38 -17.14
CA TYR A 86 -7.28 -5.43 -17.32
C TYR A 86 -7.75 -4.40 -18.37
N ASP A 87 -8.80 -4.75 -19.09
CA ASP A 87 -9.35 -3.98 -20.20
C ASP A 87 -10.67 -3.25 -19.86
N VAL A 88 -11.10 -3.34 -18.61
CA VAL A 88 -12.32 -2.69 -18.11
C VAL A 88 -11.98 -1.30 -17.59
N PRO A 89 -12.79 -0.25 -17.88
CA PRO A 89 -12.57 1.07 -17.30
C PRO A 89 -12.50 1.05 -15.77
N PHE A 90 -11.60 1.85 -15.22
CA PHE A 90 -11.36 1.91 -13.77
C PHE A 90 -12.64 2.07 -12.95
N LYS A 91 -13.55 2.97 -13.37
CA LYS A 91 -14.80 3.22 -12.67
C LYS A 91 -15.71 1.98 -12.62
N GLU A 92 -15.70 1.16 -13.65
CA GLU A 92 -16.48 -0.08 -13.66
C GLU A 92 -15.83 -1.17 -12.82
N ALA A 93 -14.51 -1.26 -12.84
CA ALA A 93 -13.78 -2.20 -12.00
C ALA A 93 -14.08 -1.97 -10.51
N VAL A 94 -14.10 -0.73 -10.05
CA VAL A 94 -14.36 -0.42 -8.64
C VAL A 94 -15.80 -0.71 -8.21
N LYS A 95 -16.77 -0.71 -9.12
CA LYS A 95 -18.17 -1.07 -8.79
C LYS A 95 -18.30 -2.49 -8.27
N GLN A 96 -17.41 -3.38 -8.66
CA GLN A 96 -17.42 -4.76 -8.19
C GLN A 96 -17.11 -4.87 -6.69
N PHE A 97 -16.54 -3.84 -6.10
CA PHE A 97 -16.18 -3.78 -4.69
C PHE A 97 -17.12 -2.92 -3.84
N SER A 98 -18.28 -2.52 -4.39
CA SER A 98 -19.21 -1.61 -3.73
C SER A 98 -19.73 -2.12 -2.38
N ASP A 99 -19.77 -3.45 -2.17
CA ASP A 99 -20.19 -4.07 -0.90
C ASP A 99 -19.08 -4.11 0.16
N TYR A 100 -17.88 -3.65 -0.16
CA TYR A 100 -16.72 -3.69 0.72
C TYR A 100 -16.24 -2.28 1.03
N SER A 101 -15.57 -2.14 2.17
CA SER A 101 -14.76 -0.95 2.44
C SER A 101 -13.48 -1.06 1.60
N TYR A 102 -13.25 -0.10 0.71
CA TYR A 102 -12.11 -0.15 -0.20
C TYR A 102 -11.53 1.23 -0.48
N VAL A 103 -10.31 1.24 -0.97
CA VAL A 103 -9.65 2.38 -1.60
C VAL A 103 -8.90 1.88 -2.83
N CYS A 104 -8.98 2.63 -3.91
CA CYS A 104 -8.28 2.31 -5.16
C CYS A 104 -7.31 3.42 -5.53
N TYR A 105 -6.15 3.03 -6.03
CA TYR A 105 -5.15 3.97 -6.53
C TYR A 105 -4.29 3.31 -7.60
N SER A 106 -3.67 4.14 -8.44
CA SER A 106 -2.70 3.65 -9.41
C SER A 106 -1.33 3.47 -8.75
N THR A 107 -0.64 2.39 -9.13
CA THR A 107 0.73 2.14 -8.67
C THR A 107 1.76 2.79 -9.60
N ALA A 108 2.95 2.96 -9.08
CA ALA A 108 4.06 3.46 -9.87
C ALA A 108 4.57 2.46 -10.91
#